data_37d0b0bea35d17a22d1103448e3d8110
#
_entry.id   37d0b0bea35d17a22d1103448e3d8110
#
_cell.length_a   1.000
_cell.length_b   1.000
_cell.length_c   1.000
_cell.angle_alpha   90.00
_cell.angle_beta   90.00
_cell.angle_gamma   90.00
#
_symmetry.space_group_name_H-M   'P 1'
#
loop_
_entity.id
_entity.type
_entity.pdbx_description
1 polymer ?
#
loop_
_entity_poly.entity_id
_entity_poly.type
_entity_poly.pdbx_seq_one_letter_code
_entity_poly.pdbx_strand_id
1 'polypeptide(L)'
;MKIFIVFELLDQPTGGGNQFLKMLRKGFDHKNCLTENPEDADVFLFNSHHFLKNVSSYKKSFPRAKFVHRIDGPMRLYNDLSDARDQQVYFANETFADATVYQSDWSKNKNLEMGLQPNQIHTTIQNCADNIIFYPLEKPKTNTKKIRLFSSSWSNHPKKGFDFYNYLDKNLDFNQYEYYFAGRSPVNFTNIKNLGPLSSDILATELRTSNIFITASQNDPCSNSLIEALSCGLTCVALKSGGHPEIIKNHDFLFETESEFIEILDKIKNNEIIQKNTIRNPLQVTEEYITFFEQILT
;
A
#
# COMPACT_ATOMS: atom_id res chain seq x y z
N MET A 1 -17.80 -6.36 20.47
CA MET A 1 -16.57 -5.54 20.37
C MET A 1 -16.83 -4.31 19.52
N LYS A 2 -16.40 -3.14 19.97
CA LYS A 2 -16.46 -1.86 19.24
C LYS A 2 -15.06 -1.34 19.01
N ILE A 3 -14.79 -0.88 17.78
CA ILE A 3 -13.46 -0.45 17.30
C ILE A 3 -13.52 1.03 16.97
N PHE A 4 -12.61 1.80 17.53
CA PHE A 4 -12.39 3.21 17.22
C PHE A 4 -11.07 3.37 16.44
N ILE A 5 -11.12 4.01 15.27
CA ILE A 5 -9.92 4.28 14.47
C ILE A 5 -9.39 5.66 14.84
N VAL A 6 -8.19 5.71 15.45
CA VAL A 6 -7.53 6.97 15.82
C VAL A 6 -6.81 7.53 14.60
N PHE A 7 -7.58 8.01 13.64
CA PHE A 7 -7.06 8.60 12.40
C PHE A 7 -8.10 9.55 11.78
N GLU A 8 -7.66 10.69 11.27
CA GLU A 8 -8.50 11.59 10.50
C GLU A 8 -8.54 11.14 9.05
N LEU A 9 -9.68 10.58 8.63
CA LEU A 9 -9.88 10.09 7.28
C LEU A 9 -10.26 11.25 6.34
N LEU A 10 -9.42 11.52 5.37
CA LEU A 10 -9.59 12.62 4.43
C LEU A 10 -10.26 12.14 3.13
N ASP A 11 -11.24 12.88 2.63
CA ASP A 11 -11.93 12.53 1.36
C ASP A 11 -11.12 12.86 0.12
N GLN A 12 -10.19 13.79 0.23
CA GLN A 12 -9.30 14.14 -0.87
C GLN A 12 -8.33 12.99 -1.20
N PRO A 13 -7.81 12.93 -2.44
CA PRO A 13 -6.74 12.01 -2.80
C PRO A 13 -5.54 12.22 -1.88
N THR A 14 -5.25 11.22 -1.04
CA THR A 14 -4.14 11.19 -0.08
C THR A 14 -3.42 9.86 -0.18
N GLY A 15 -2.29 9.72 0.52
CA GLY A 15 -1.47 8.50 0.46
C GLY A 15 -2.22 7.22 0.81
N GLY A 16 -1.63 6.08 0.42
CA GLY A 16 -2.26 4.76 0.52
C GLY A 16 -2.72 4.34 1.90
N GLY A 17 -2.08 4.83 2.99
CA GLY A 17 -2.53 4.56 4.36
C GLY A 17 -3.96 5.05 4.63
N ASN A 18 -4.31 6.26 4.15
CA ASN A 18 -5.67 6.79 4.29
C ASN A 18 -6.70 5.93 3.52
N GLN A 19 -6.38 5.51 2.30
CA GLN A 19 -7.30 4.68 1.50
C GLN A 19 -7.54 3.33 2.14
N PHE A 20 -6.50 2.69 2.67
CA PHE A 20 -6.62 1.44 3.37
C PHE A 20 -7.46 1.56 4.66
N LEU A 21 -7.23 2.59 5.47
CA LEU A 21 -8.02 2.82 6.68
C LEU A 21 -9.49 3.17 6.38
N LYS A 22 -9.77 3.85 5.27
CA LYS A 22 -11.17 4.05 4.79
C LYS A 22 -11.84 2.72 4.45
N MET A 23 -11.12 1.83 3.77
CA MET A 23 -11.62 0.49 3.46
C MET A 23 -11.89 -0.31 4.74
N LEU A 24 -10.96 -0.32 5.71
CA LEU A 24 -11.16 -0.97 7.00
C LEU A 24 -12.36 -0.39 7.76
N ARG A 25 -12.52 0.94 7.79
CA ARG A 25 -13.66 1.59 8.42
C ARG A 25 -14.98 1.09 7.83
N LYS A 26 -15.09 1.03 6.49
CA LYS A 26 -16.26 0.46 5.81
C LYS A 26 -16.49 -1.01 6.20
N GLY A 27 -15.42 -1.80 6.31
CA GLY A 27 -15.50 -3.19 6.74
C GLY A 27 -15.98 -3.35 8.17
N PHE A 28 -15.46 -2.56 9.11
CA PHE A 28 -15.90 -2.58 10.51
C PHE A 28 -17.35 -2.09 10.67
N ASP A 29 -17.77 -1.09 9.90
CA ASP A 29 -19.15 -0.61 9.87
C ASP A 29 -20.09 -1.72 9.36
N HIS A 30 -19.75 -2.37 8.24
CA HIS A 30 -20.51 -3.50 7.69
C HIS A 30 -20.68 -4.66 8.69
N LYS A 31 -19.66 -4.89 9.52
CA LYS A 31 -19.69 -5.92 10.58
C LYS A 31 -20.29 -5.41 11.91
N ASN A 32 -20.85 -4.21 11.96
CA ASN A 32 -21.38 -3.56 13.15
C ASN A 32 -20.37 -3.46 14.31
N CYS A 33 -19.08 -3.42 14.01
CA CYS A 33 -17.99 -3.29 14.97
C CYS A 33 -17.43 -1.87 15.09
N LEU A 34 -17.77 -0.94 14.18
CA LEU A 34 -17.28 0.44 14.22
C LEU A 34 -17.97 1.23 15.35
N THR A 35 -17.23 2.15 15.96
CA THR A 35 -17.79 3.25 16.75
C THR A 35 -17.09 4.57 16.40
N GLU A 36 -17.86 5.66 16.41
CA GLU A 36 -17.36 7.03 16.28
C GLU A 36 -17.20 7.70 17.65
N ASN A 37 -17.71 7.08 18.71
CA ASN A 37 -17.58 7.58 20.09
C ASN A 37 -16.47 6.79 20.80
N PRO A 38 -15.35 7.44 21.20
CA PRO A 38 -14.28 6.76 21.91
C PRO A 38 -14.68 6.15 23.26
N GLU A 39 -15.77 6.63 23.88
CA GLU A 39 -16.28 6.08 25.15
C GLU A 39 -16.85 4.66 25.01
N ASP A 40 -17.29 4.29 23.81
CA ASP A 40 -17.86 2.98 23.52
C ASP A 40 -16.82 1.96 23.01
N ALA A 41 -15.56 2.40 22.86
CA ALA A 41 -14.54 1.58 22.21
C ALA A 41 -13.93 0.53 23.16
N ASP A 42 -13.97 -0.73 22.71
CA ASP A 42 -13.20 -1.82 23.32
C ASP A 42 -11.76 -1.83 22.79
N VAL A 43 -11.58 -1.44 21.52
CA VAL A 43 -10.29 -1.43 20.81
C VAL A 43 -10.07 -0.08 20.10
N PHE A 44 -8.89 0.50 20.30
CA PHE A 44 -8.38 1.66 19.58
C PHE A 44 -7.34 1.20 18.56
N LEU A 45 -7.62 1.38 17.26
CA LEU A 45 -6.65 1.15 16.19
C LEU A 45 -5.97 2.46 15.81
N PHE A 46 -4.64 2.55 15.94
CA PHE A 46 -3.86 3.70 15.53
C PHE A 46 -2.74 3.32 14.56
N ASN A 47 -2.31 4.29 13.73
CA ASN A 47 -1.41 4.02 12.61
C ASN A 47 -0.10 4.81 12.70
N SER A 48 1.02 4.10 12.73
CA SER A 48 2.37 4.63 12.63
C SER A 48 2.60 5.82 13.59
N HIS A 49 3.14 6.94 13.14
CA HIS A 49 3.40 8.15 13.93
C HIS A 49 2.22 9.13 13.99
N HIS A 50 1.08 8.76 13.41
CA HIS A 50 -0.06 9.66 13.31
C HIS A 50 -0.87 9.75 14.60
N PHE A 51 -1.30 10.95 14.96
CA PHE A 51 -2.20 11.25 16.07
C PHE A 51 -1.75 10.71 17.46
N LEU A 52 -0.45 10.58 17.69
CA LEU A 52 0.09 9.99 18.93
C LEU A 52 -0.30 10.78 20.20
N LYS A 53 -0.56 12.09 20.08
CA LYS A 53 -1.10 12.88 21.21
C LYS A 53 -2.50 12.42 21.61
N ASN A 54 -3.34 12.13 20.61
CA ASN A 54 -4.70 11.59 20.84
C ASN A 54 -4.61 10.18 21.44
N VAL A 55 -3.74 9.32 20.90
CA VAL A 55 -3.50 7.97 21.43
C VAL A 55 -3.12 8.04 22.91
N SER A 56 -2.15 8.90 23.28
CA SER A 56 -1.73 9.09 24.66
C SER A 56 -2.86 9.58 25.58
N SER A 57 -3.71 10.48 25.08
CA SER A 57 -4.88 10.97 25.82
C SER A 57 -5.91 9.85 26.02
N TYR A 58 -6.24 9.12 24.95
CA TYR A 58 -7.22 8.01 25.04
C TYR A 58 -6.72 6.87 25.93
N LYS A 59 -5.42 6.53 25.89
CA LYS A 59 -4.85 5.48 26.77
C LYS A 59 -5.03 5.84 28.26
N LYS A 60 -4.95 7.14 28.60
CA LYS A 60 -5.20 7.61 29.97
C LYS A 60 -6.66 7.61 30.34
N SER A 61 -7.55 8.03 29.41
CA SER A 61 -8.98 8.13 29.64
C SER A 61 -9.68 6.77 29.65
N PHE A 62 -9.19 5.83 28.83
CA PHE A 62 -9.80 4.50 28.65
C PHE A 62 -8.79 3.36 28.95
N PRO A 63 -8.33 3.21 30.21
CA PRO A 63 -7.26 2.28 30.56
C PRO A 63 -7.63 0.80 30.42
N ARG A 64 -8.93 0.48 30.29
CA ARG A 64 -9.42 -0.89 30.09
C ARG A 64 -9.49 -1.29 28.61
N ALA A 65 -9.56 -0.31 27.71
CA ALA A 65 -9.59 -0.59 26.28
C ALA A 65 -8.23 -1.06 25.78
N LYS A 66 -8.21 -1.86 24.72
CA LYS A 66 -7.00 -2.35 24.09
C LYS A 66 -6.55 -1.38 22.98
N PHE A 67 -5.25 -1.18 22.85
CA PHE A 67 -4.66 -0.32 21.84
C PHE A 67 -3.84 -1.15 20.86
N VAL A 68 -4.21 -1.13 19.60
CA VAL A 68 -3.54 -1.85 18.53
C VAL A 68 -2.81 -0.88 17.63
N HIS A 69 -1.51 -1.06 17.50
CA HIS A 69 -0.66 -0.23 16.66
C HIS A 69 -0.43 -0.89 15.30
N ARG A 70 -0.91 -0.26 14.24
CA ARG A 70 -0.58 -0.65 12.86
C ARG A 70 0.67 0.11 12.42
N ILE A 71 1.76 -0.61 12.13
CA ILE A 71 3.07 -0.02 11.83
C ILE A 71 3.35 -0.09 10.34
N ASP A 72 3.82 1.04 9.78
CA ASP A 72 4.38 1.14 8.43
C ASP A 72 5.84 0.64 8.41
N GLY A 73 6.53 0.74 7.26
CA GLY A 73 7.97 0.49 7.20
C GLY A 73 8.77 1.61 7.85
N PRO A 74 10.04 1.33 8.23
CA PRO A 74 10.88 2.35 8.85
C PRO A 74 11.09 3.58 7.96
N MET A 75 10.83 4.78 8.50
CA MET A 75 10.97 6.03 7.79
C MET A 75 12.42 6.34 7.44
N ARG A 76 13.37 5.89 8.25
CA ARG A 76 14.82 6.01 7.99
C ARG A 76 15.25 5.31 6.71
N LEU A 77 14.62 4.20 6.35
CA LEU A 77 14.89 3.50 5.08
C LEU A 77 14.26 4.22 3.89
N TYR A 78 13.17 4.94 4.13
CA TYR A 78 12.47 5.69 3.10
C TYR A 78 13.09 7.08 2.87
N ASN A 79 13.41 7.81 3.93
CA ASN A 79 14.00 9.16 3.87
C ASN A 79 15.53 9.10 4.05
N ASP A 80 15.98 9.24 5.28
CA ASP A 80 17.38 9.16 5.68
C ASP A 80 17.50 8.76 7.16
N LEU A 81 18.72 8.45 7.60
CA LEU A 81 18.98 7.94 8.95
C LEU A 81 18.69 8.96 10.08
N SER A 82 18.51 10.24 9.76
CA SER A 82 18.18 11.29 10.73
C SER A 82 16.68 11.41 11.01
N ASP A 83 15.82 10.68 10.29
CA ASP A 83 14.36 10.73 10.47
C ASP A 83 13.96 10.23 11.86
N ALA A 84 13.46 11.13 12.70
CA ALA A 84 13.12 10.84 14.09
C ALA A 84 11.76 10.13 14.24
N ARG A 85 10.98 9.95 13.16
CA ARG A 85 9.64 9.35 13.26
C ARG A 85 9.66 7.90 13.70
N ASP A 86 10.70 7.13 13.33
CA ASP A 86 10.83 5.75 13.80
C ASP A 86 10.96 5.67 15.32
N GLN A 87 11.69 6.60 15.94
CA GLN A 87 11.77 6.66 17.40
C GLN A 87 10.41 6.95 18.04
N GLN A 88 9.60 7.83 17.42
CA GLN A 88 8.24 8.11 17.89
C GLN A 88 7.32 6.89 17.74
N VAL A 89 7.43 6.17 16.62
CA VAL A 89 6.67 4.92 16.39
C VAL A 89 7.05 3.87 17.42
N TYR A 90 8.35 3.65 17.66
CA TYR A 90 8.83 2.64 18.59
C TYR A 90 8.43 2.97 20.03
N PHE A 91 8.63 4.22 20.45
CA PHE A 91 8.15 4.69 21.76
C PHE A 91 6.65 4.51 21.92
N ALA A 92 5.84 4.86 20.91
CA ALA A 92 4.40 4.72 20.96
C ALA A 92 3.97 3.25 21.00
N ASN A 93 4.68 2.37 20.28
CA ASN A 93 4.41 0.94 20.31
C ASN A 93 4.68 0.35 21.70
N GLU A 94 5.85 0.65 22.28
CA GLU A 94 6.23 0.15 23.60
C GLU A 94 5.35 0.70 24.74
N THR A 95 4.93 1.98 24.60
CA THR A 95 4.24 2.67 25.70
C THR A 95 2.72 2.49 25.67
N PHE A 96 2.13 2.48 24.47
CA PHE A 96 0.67 2.54 24.33
C PHE A 96 0.05 1.27 23.77
N ALA A 97 0.77 0.50 22.93
CA ALA A 97 0.17 -0.62 22.25
C ALA A 97 0.12 -1.89 23.12
N ASP A 98 -1.04 -2.53 23.15
CA ASP A 98 -1.22 -3.87 23.71
C ASP A 98 -0.89 -4.94 22.66
N ALA A 99 -0.98 -4.60 21.36
CA ALA A 99 -0.66 -5.49 20.25
C ALA A 99 -0.22 -4.70 19.00
N THR A 100 0.47 -5.38 18.07
CA THR A 100 1.01 -4.76 16.85
C THR A 100 0.53 -5.49 15.59
N VAL A 101 0.15 -4.72 14.56
CA VAL A 101 -0.11 -5.21 13.21
C VAL A 101 0.93 -4.65 12.25
N TYR A 102 1.66 -5.51 11.57
CA TYR A 102 2.58 -5.16 10.47
C TYR A 102 1.90 -5.32 9.12
N GLN A 103 2.33 -4.56 8.12
CA GLN A 103 1.75 -4.61 6.77
C GLN A 103 2.36 -5.69 5.87
N SER A 104 3.56 -6.16 6.23
CA SER A 104 4.32 -7.20 5.54
C SER A 104 5.36 -7.78 6.48
N ASP A 105 5.87 -8.95 6.18
CA ASP A 105 6.99 -9.54 6.93
C ASP A 105 8.27 -8.73 6.72
N TRP A 106 8.44 -8.13 5.53
CA TRP A 106 9.51 -7.17 5.30
C TRP A 106 9.42 -5.97 6.28
N SER A 107 8.23 -5.38 6.42
CA SER A 107 8.01 -4.26 7.35
C SER A 107 8.32 -4.66 8.80
N LYS A 108 7.83 -5.84 9.23
CA LYS A 108 8.13 -6.40 10.54
C LYS A 108 9.63 -6.52 10.75
N ASN A 109 10.31 -7.27 9.88
CA ASN A 109 11.73 -7.57 10.03
C ASN A 109 12.58 -6.29 10.04
N LYS A 110 12.29 -5.33 9.14
CA LYS A 110 13.04 -4.07 9.07
C LYS A 110 12.83 -3.19 10.31
N ASN A 111 11.63 -3.12 10.86
CA ASN A 111 11.40 -2.40 12.12
C ASN A 111 12.16 -3.06 13.29
N LEU A 112 12.19 -4.40 13.39
CA LEU A 112 12.95 -5.12 14.40
C LEU A 112 14.47 -4.89 14.25
N GLU A 113 15.00 -4.98 13.02
CA GLU A 113 16.40 -4.69 12.70
C GLU A 113 16.79 -3.24 13.09
N MET A 114 15.85 -2.29 12.99
CA MET A 114 16.03 -0.89 13.30
C MET A 114 15.81 -0.55 14.79
N GLY A 115 15.52 -1.55 15.63
CA GLY A 115 15.47 -1.42 17.09
C GLY A 115 14.08 -1.41 17.71
N LEU A 116 13.01 -1.66 16.95
CA LEU A 116 11.68 -1.87 17.53
C LEU A 116 11.70 -3.10 18.43
N GLN A 117 11.24 -2.95 19.67
CA GLN A 117 11.00 -4.10 20.54
C GLN A 117 9.61 -4.67 20.22
N PRO A 118 9.51 -5.96 19.85
CA PRO A 118 8.22 -6.53 19.45
C PRO A 118 7.29 -6.68 20.63
N ASN A 119 6.03 -6.32 20.45
CA ASN A 119 4.97 -6.74 21.38
C ASN A 119 4.83 -8.26 21.35
N GLN A 120 4.51 -8.87 22.51
CA GLN A 120 4.27 -10.31 22.59
C GLN A 120 3.14 -10.75 21.66
N ILE A 121 2.09 -9.91 21.55
CA ILE A 121 0.96 -10.15 20.66
C ILE A 121 1.16 -9.31 19.39
N HIS A 122 1.42 -9.96 18.28
CA HIS A 122 1.56 -9.27 16.99
C HIS A 122 1.17 -10.20 15.84
N THR A 123 0.83 -9.57 14.71
CA THR A 123 0.49 -10.27 13.46
C THR A 123 0.94 -9.46 12.25
N THR A 124 0.99 -10.11 11.08
CA THR A 124 1.16 -9.47 9.78
C THR A 124 -0.14 -9.56 9.00
N ILE A 125 -0.77 -8.42 8.71
CA ILE A 125 -1.97 -8.34 7.86
C ILE A 125 -1.68 -7.39 6.71
N GLN A 126 -1.51 -7.97 5.52
CA GLN A 126 -1.23 -7.22 4.29
C GLN A 126 -2.46 -6.42 3.87
N ASN A 127 -2.25 -5.26 3.28
CA ASN A 127 -3.31 -4.39 2.77
C ASN A 127 -4.13 -5.06 1.64
N CYS A 128 -5.30 -4.52 1.37
CA CYS A 128 -6.10 -4.78 0.18
C CYS A 128 -6.68 -3.48 -0.37
N ALA A 129 -7.14 -3.50 -1.61
CA ALA A 129 -7.83 -2.38 -2.22
C ALA A 129 -9.35 -2.45 -1.94
N ASP A 130 -10.03 -1.31 -2.00
CA ASP A 130 -11.49 -1.25 -1.98
C ASP A 130 -12.04 -1.86 -3.28
N ASN A 131 -12.67 -3.02 -3.20
CA ASN A 131 -13.16 -3.78 -4.34
C ASN A 131 -14.42 -3.19 -5.00
N ILE A 132 -15.01 -2.15 -4.41
CA ILE A 132 -16.08 -1.36 -5.05
C ILE A 132 -15.47 -0.41 -6.08
N ILE A 133 -14.25 0.07 -5.83
CA ILE A 133 -13.54 1.01 -6.70
C ILE A 133 -12.60 0.26 -7.65
N PHE A 134 -11.76 -0.63 -7.11
CA PHE A 134 -10.71 -1.35 -7.83
C PHE A 134 -11.16 -2.80 -8.08
N TYR A 135 -11.68 -3.06 -9.27
CA TYR A 135 -12.13 -4.37 -9.72
C TYR A 135 -11.79 -4.59 -11.20
N PRO A 136 -11.59 -5.83 -11.65
CA PRO A 136 -11.27 -6.10 -13.04
C PRO A 136 -12.50 -5.93 -13.94
N LEU A 137 -12.28 -5.46 -15.18
CA LEU A 137 -13.30 -5.58 -16.24
C LEU A 137 -13.07 -6.88 -17.01
N GLU A 138 -14.17 -7.54 -17.43
CA GLU A 138 -14.12 -8.82 -18.15
C GLU A 138 -13.34 -8.77 -19.48
N LYS A 139 -13.20 -7.60 -20.11
CA LYS A 139 -12.29 -7.35 -21.26
C LYS A 139 -12.02 -5.85 -21.38
N PRO A 140 -10.82 -5.37 -21.06
CA PRO A 140 -10.42 -4.03 -21.46
C PRO A 140 -10.30 -4.02 -23.00
N LYS A 141 -11.23 -3.40 -23.69
CA LYS A 141 -11.10 -3.11 -25.12
C LYS A 141 -10.17 -1.91 -25.28
N THR A 142 -8.87 -2.15 -25.32
CA THR A 142 -7.97 -1.13 -25.85
C THR A 142 -8.07 -1.21 -27.38
N ASN A 143 -8.58 -0.17 -28.02
CA ASN A 143 -8.59 -0.04 -29.49
C ASN A 143 -7.19 0.28 -30.05
N THR A 144 -6.15 0.28 -29.24
CA THR A 144 -4.79 0.63 -29.61
C THR A 144 -3.99 -0.63 -29.93
N LYS A 145 -3.15 -0.57 -30.97
CA LYS A 145 -2.17 -1.60 -31.31
C LYS A 145 -1.00 -1.63 -30.30
N LYS A 146 -0.88 -0.60 -29.46
CA LYS A 146 0.22 -0.45 -28.49
C LYS A 146 -0.16 -1.05 -27.14
N ILE A 147 0.82 -1.61 -26.46
CA ILE A 147 0.67 -2.06 -25.07
C ILE A 147 0.69 -0.82 -24.16
N ARG A 148 -0.37 -0.66 -23.38
CA ARG A 148 -0.51 0.46 -22.46
C ARG A 148 0.11 0.14 -21.10
N LEU A 149 1.17 0.88 -20.76
CA LEU A 149 1.85 0.84 -19.48
C LEU A 149 1.30 1.91 -18.55
N PHE A 150 1.29 1.64 -17.28
CA PHE A 150 0.80 2.58 -16.28
C PHE A 150 1.65 2.52 -15.00
N SER A 151 1.88 3.68 -14.41
CA SER A 151 2.45 3.82 -13.06
C SER A 151 1.71 4.88 -12.27
N SER A 152 1.73 4.77 -10.96
CA SER A 152 1.17 5.83 -10.11
C SER A 152 1.98 6.04 -8.84
N SER A 153 2.07 7.31 -8.41
CA SER A 153 2.62 7.68 -7.11
C SER A 153 1.98 8.95 -6.58
N TRP A 154 1.46 8.88 -5.37
CA TRP A 154 0.99 10.07 -4.67
C TRP A 154 2.15 11.01 -4.29
N SER A 155 3.29 10.44 -3.89
CA SER A 155 4.48 11.17 -3.44
C SER A 155 5.47 11.41 -4.57
N ASN A 156 6.10 12.58 -4.58
CA ASN A 156 7.22 12.92 -5.46
C ASN A 156 8.59 12.55 -4.83
N HIS A 157 8.60 11.71 -3.79
CA HIS A 157 9.82 11.30 -3.11
C HIS A 157 10.73 10.48 -4.05
N PRO A 158 12.08 10.70 -4.06
CA PRO A 158 13.01 10.00 -4.96
C PRO A 158 12.88 8.47 -4.95
N LYS A 159 12.66 7.88 -3.76
CA LYS A 159 12.48 6.42 -3.62
C LYS A 159 11.18 5.85 -4.23
N LYS A 160 10.37 6.70 -4.88
CA LYS A 160 9.26 6.21 -5.71
C LYS A 160 9.68 5.75 -7.10
N GLY A 161 11.00 5.74 -7.40
CA GLY A 161 11.56 5.16 -8.60
C GLY A 161 11.61 6.09 -9.81
N PHE A 162 11.64 7.41 -9.59
CA PHE A 162 11.63 8.38 -10.67
C PHE A 162 12.86 8.31 -11.62
N ASP A 163 14.00 7.86 -11.11
CA ASP A 163 15.18 7.61 -11.95
C ASP A 163 14.89 6.51 -12.98
N PHE A 164 14.24 5.44 -12.54
CA PHE A 164 13.82 4.35 -13.41
C PHE A 164 12.74 4.80 -14.43
N TYR A 165 11.74 5.56 -14.00
CA TYR A 165 10.74 6.10 -14.94
C TYR A 165 11.37 7.06 -15.95
N ASN A 166 12.34 7.87 -15.55
CA ASN A 166 13.08 8.76 -16.45
C ASN A 166 13.97 7.95 -17.42
N TYR A 167 14.52 6.82 -16.98
CA TYR A 167 15.20 5.90 -17.87
C TYR A 167 14.24 5.34 -18.94
N LEU A 168 13.05 4.88 -18.54
CA LEU A 168 12.04 4.36 -19.47
C LEU A 168 11.53 5.46 -20.43
N ASP A 169 11.36 6.69 -19.96
CA ASP A 169 10.95 7.83 -20.78
C ASP A 169 11.90 8.07 -21.98
N LYS A 170 13.18 7.74 -21.79
CA LYS A 170 14.22 7.95 -22.81
C LYS A 170 14.51 6.73 -23.68
N ASN A 171 14.32 5.51 -23.14
CA ASN A 171 14.83 4.29 -23.75
C ASN A 171 13.75 3.29 -24.20
N LEU A 172 12.49 3.49 -23.81
CA LEU A 172 11.39 2.60 -24.19
C LEU A 172 11.00 2.84 -25.66
N ASP A 173 10.65 1.79 -26.39
CA ASP A 173 10.14 1.90 -27.77
C ASP A 173 8.66 2.36 -27.77
N PHE A 174 8.46 3.65 -27.86
CA PHE A 174 7.12 4.26 -27.91
C PHE A 174 6.35 4.00 -29.22
N ASN A 175 6.92 3.27 -30.19
CA ASN A 175 6.15 2.72 -31.29
C ASN A 175 5.33 1.50 -30.88
N GLN A 176 5.83 0.72 -29.92
CA GLN A 176 5.18 -0.48 -29.37
C GLN A 176 4.41 -0.19 -28.09
N TYR A 177 4.82 0.78 -27.29
CA TYR A 177 4.25 1.11 -25.99
C TYR A 177 3.63 2.51 -25.97
N GLU A 178 2.60 2.67 -25.14
CA GLU A 178 2.16 3.96 -24.63
C GLU A 178 2.24 3.93 -23.11
N TYR A 179 2.78 4.98 -22.50
CA TYR A 179 3.03 4.98 -21.06
C TYR A 179 2.39 6.20 -20.39
N TYR A 180 1.64 5.93 -19.34
CA TYR A 180 0.94 6.91 -18.53
C TYR A 180 1.41 6.86 -17.08
N PHE A 181 1.54 8.02 -16.48
CA PHE A 181 1.86 8.18 -15.07
C PHE A 181 0.77 9.01 -14.40
N ALA A 182 0.26 8.54 -13.25
CA ALA A 182 -0.69 9.29 -12.42
C ALA A 182 -0.08 9.66 -11.08
N GLY A 183 -0.21 10.93 -10.71
CA GLY A 183 0.25 11.43 -9.43
C GLY A 183 1.24 12.58 -9.52
N ARG A 184 2.04 12.75 -8.47
CA ARG A 184 3.05 13.81 -8.39
C ARG A 184 4.37 13.28 -8.89
N SER A 185 4.98 14.00 -9.84
CA SER A 185 6.30 13.68 -10.37
C SER A 185 7.24 14.86 -10.21
N PRO A 186 8.49 14.67 -9.74
CA PRO A 186 9.52 15.68 -9.77
C PRO A 186 10.20 15.74 -11.15
N VAL A 187 9.92 14.76 -12.04
CA VAL A 187 10.49 14.64 -13.38
C VAL A 187 9.48 15.15 -14.40
N ASN A 188 9.96 15.96 -15.34
CA ASN A 188 9.21 16.35 -16.53
C ASN A 188 9.48 15.30 -17.61
N PHE A 189 8.53 14.41 -17.81
CA PHE A 189 8.60 13.37 -18.84
C PHE A 189 8.39 13.97 -20.23
N THR A 190 9.04 13.39 -21.24
CA THR A 190 8.92 13.78 -22.64
C THR A 190 7.93 12.88 -23.38
N ASN A 191 8.01 11.59 -23.15
CA ASN A 191 7.23 10.57 -23.84
C ASN A 191 6.17 9.93 -22.92
N ILE A 192 6.42 9.81 -21.62
CA ILE A 192 5.46 9.36 -20.63
C ILE A 192 4.43 10.47 -20.38
N LYS A 193 3.16 10.17 -20.55
CA LYS A 193 2.05 11.11 -20.31
C LYS A 193 1.72 11.21 -18.84
N ASN A 194 2.09 12.32 -18.21
CA ASN A 194 1.73 12.59 -16.81
C ASN A 194 0.31 13.14 -16.71
N LEU A 195 -0.59 12.39 -16.07
CA LEU A 195 -2.00 12.75 -15.87
C LEU A 195 -2.21 13.62 -14.62
N GLY A 196 -1.16 13.83 -13.80
CA GLY A 196 -1.31 14.47 -12.50
C GLY A 196 -2.03 13.60 -11.46
N PRO A 197 -2.33 14.18 -10.26
CA PRO A 197 -3.08 13.49 -9.22
C PRO A 197 -4.52 13.19 -9.67
N LEU A 198 -4.96 11.94 -9.51
CA LEU A 198 -6.29 11.46 -9.86
C LEU A 198 -7.07 11.04 -8.60
N SER A 199 -8.39 11.19 -8.64
CA SER A 199 -9.27 10.53 -7.65
C SER A 199 -9.20 9.01 -7.81
N SER A 200 -9.57 8.25 -6.78
CA SER A 200 -9.52 6.78 -6.83
C SER A 200 -10.38 6.19 -7.95
N ASP A 201 -11.55 6.77 -8.23
CA ASP A 201 -12.45 6.31 -9.31
C ASP A 201 -11.84 6.52 -10.70
N ILE A 202 -11.22 7.70 -10.93
CA ILE A 202 -10.54 8.01 -12.20
C ILE A 202 -9.29 7.13 -12.33
N LEU A 203 -8.51 6.99 -11.26
CA LEU A 203 -7.34 6.09 -11.24
C LEU A 203 -7.74 4.65 -11.58
N ALA A 204 -8.80 4.13 -10.97
CA ALA A 204 -9.30 2.78 -11.26
C ALA A 204 -9.74 2.63 -12.72
N THR A 205 -10.32 3.69 -13.31
CA THR A 205 -10.69 3.70 -14.74
C THR A 205 -9.45 3.64 -15.63
N GLU A 206 -8.42 4.43 -15.33
CA GLU A 206 -7.15 4.43 -16.05
C GLU A 206 -6.42 3.07 -15.93
N LEU A 207 -6.41 2.50 -14.73
CA LEU A 207 -5.86 1.17 -14.51
C LEU A 207 -6.58 0.12 -15.37
N ARG A 208 -7.91 0.04 -15.32
CA ARG A 208 -8.69 -0.94 -16.08
C ARG A 208 -8.50 -0.85 -17.62
N THR A 209 -8.11 0.30 -18.12
CA THR A 209 -7.79 0.50 -19.55
C THR A 209 -6.33 0.24 -19.89
N SER A 210 -5.50 -0.09 -18.90
CA SER A 210 -4.07 -0.37 -19.09
C SER A 210 -3.81 -1.90 -19.14
N ASN A 211 -2.65 -2.27 -19.69
CA ASN A 211 -2.25 -3.68 -19.82
C ASN A 211 -1.28 -4.09 -18.69
N ILE A 212 -0.29 -3.24 -18.43
CA ILE A 212 0.79 -3.53 -17.48
C ILE A 212 0.93 -2.36 -16.52
N PHE A 213 0.94 -2.66 -15.23
CA PHE A 213 1.31 -1.70 -14.18
C PHE A 213 2.76 -1.90 -13.78
N ILE A 214 3.48 -0.79 -13.58
CA ILE A 214 4.90 -0.78 -13.24
C ILE A 214 5.11 0.00 -11.95
N THR A 215 5.83 -0.57 -11.00
CA THR A 215 6.31 0.16 -9.84
C THR A 215 7.79 -0.08 -9.58
N ALA A 216 8.56 1.00 -9.48
CA ALA A 216 9.97 1.00 -9.10
C ALA A 216 10.19 1.59 -7.70
N SER A 217 9.14 1.62 -6.86
CA SER A 217 9.22 2.13 -5.49
C SER A 217 10.19 1.28 -4.66
N GLN A 218 11.04 1.96 -3.87
CA GLN A 218 12.01 1.33 -2.99
C GLN A 218 11.53 1.37 -1.55
N ASN A 219 11.77 0.29 -0.81
CA ASN A 219 11.45 0.19 0.63
C ASN A 219 9.98 0.48 0.96
N ASP A 220 9.07 0.22 0.02
CA ASP A 220 7.63 0.35 0.26
C ASP A 220 7.15 -0.86 1.08
N PRO A 221 6.62 -0.67 2.29
CA PRO A 221 6.25 -1.79 3.17
C PRO A 221 5.09 -2.63 2.61
N CYS A 222 4.15 -1.98 1.92
CA CYS A 222 3.00 -2.63 1.31
C CYS A 222 2.38 -1.68 0.28
N SER A 223 2.80 -1.78 -0.96
CA SER A 223 2.44 -0.85 -2.03
C SER A 223 0.95 -0.91 -2.38
N ASN A 224 0.18 0.07 -1.91
CA ASN A 224 -1.24 0.15 -2.23
C ASN A 224 -1.49 0.33 -3.73
N SER A 225 -0.66 1.12 -4.42
CA SER A 225 -0.80 1.29 -5.88
C SER A 225 -0.61 -0.01 -6.66
N LEU A 226 0.29 -0.88 -6.20
CA LEU A 226 0.48 -2.22 -6.75
C LEU A 226 -0.74 -3.11 -6.49
N ILE A 227 -1.27 -3.08 -5.27
CA ILE A 227 -2.48 -3.84 -4.88
C ILE A 227 -3.71 -3.36 -5.66
N GLU A 228 -3.87 -2.05 -5.84
CA GLU A 228 -4.95 -1.42 -6.62
C GLU A 228 -4.89 -1.87 -8.09
N ALA A 229 -3.70 -1.88 -8.69
CA ALA A 229 -3.49 -2.34 -10.07
C ALA A 229 -3.79 -3.84 -10.24
N LEU A 230 -3.29 -4.68 -9.34
CA LEU A 230 -3.63 -6.11 -9.30
C LEU A 230 -5.13 -6.33 -9.17
N SER A 231 -5.80 -5.54 -8.32
CA SER A 231 -7.26 -5.62 -8.12
C SER A 231 -8.04 -5.20 -9.36
N CYS A 232 -7.50 -4.33 -10.20
CA CYS A 232 -8.04 -3.99 -11.51
C CYS A 232 -7.73 -5.04 -12.60
N GLY A 233 -7.00 -6.10 -12.28
CA GLY A 233 -6.71 -7.20 -13.20
C GLY A 233 -5.50 -6.99 -14.11
N LEU A 234 -4.64 -6.00 -13.81
CA LEU A 234 -3.45 -5.76 -14.62
C LEU A 234 -2.35 -6.79 -14.35
N THR A 235 -1.54 -7.07 -15.36
CA THR A 235 -0.22 -7.64 -15.14
C THR A 235 0.65 -6.58 -14.47
N CYS A 236 1.29 -6.93 -13.36
CA CYS A 236 2.07 -5.99 -12.57
C CYS A 236 3.54 -6.40 -12.54
N VAL A 237 4.43 -5.48 -12.90
CA VAL A 237 5.88 -5.66 -12.83
C VAL A 237 6.43 -4.70 -11.78
N ALA A 238 7.18 -5.22 -10.81
CA ALA A 238 7.64 -4.43 -9.68
C ALA A 238 9.14 -4.58 -9.43
N LEU A 239 9.77 -3.50 -8.97
CA LEU A 239 11.12 -3.59 -8.42
C LEU A 239 11.13 -4.56 -7.23
N LYS A 240 12.09 -5.47 -7.16
CA LYS A 240 12.29 -6.40 -6.05
C LYS A 240 12.80 -5.66 -4.81
N SER A 241 11.90 -4.92 -4.18
CA SER A 241 12.22 -4.08 -3.03
C SER A 241 11.03 -3.97 -2.07
N GLY A 242 11.32 -3.81 -0.78
CA GLY A 242 10.26 -3.69 0.22
C GLY A 242 9.38 -4.93 0.29
N GLY A 243 8.09 -4.71 0.45
CA GLY A 243 7.07 -5.75 0.47
C GLY A 243 6.58 -6.20 -0.91
N HIS A 244 7.14 -5.70 -2.02
CA HIS A 244 6.70 -6.10 -3.37
C HIS A 244 6.75 -7.62 -3.59
N PRO A 245 7.82 -8.37 -3.17
CA PRO A 245 7.88 -9.82 -3.32
C PRO A 245 6.78 -10.57 -2.56
N GLU A 246 6.24 -9.98 -1.50
CA GLU A 246 5.14 -10.59 -0.74
C GLU A 246 3.78 -10.36 -1.42
N ILE A 247 3.64 -9.27 -2.20
CA ILE A 247 2.46 -8.96 -3.01
C ILE A 247 2.50 -9.74 -4.32
N ILE A 248 3.62 -9.67 -5.06
CA ILE A 248 3.87 -10.43 -6.30
C ILE A 248 4.60 -11.71 -5.94
N LYS A 249 3.86 -12.79 -5.71
CA LYS A 249 4.41 -14.09 -5.33
C LYS A 249 5.18 -14.78 -6.46
N ASN A 250 4.87 -14.47 -7.72
CA ASN A 250 5.62 -14.97 -8.86
C ASN A 250 6.77 -14.02 -9.19
N HIS A 251 7.99 -14.45 -8.88
CA HIS A 251 9.21 -13.67 -9.03
C HIS A 251 9.58 -13.37 -10.48
N ASP A 252 8.98 -14.05 -11.48
CA ASP A 252 9.17 -13.72 -12.91
C ASP A 252 8.69 -12.31 -13.26
N PHE A 253 7.92 -11.66 -12.39
CA PHE A 253 7.42 -10.28 -12.54
C PHE A 253 8.15 -9.28 -11.63
N LEU A 254 9.28 -9.68 -11.04
CA LEU A 254 10.12 -8.81 -10.23
C LEU A 254 11.44 -8.55 -10.94
N PHE A 255 11.87 -7.29 -10.96
CA PHE A 255 13.16 -6.88 -11.53
C PHE A 255 14.06 -6.23 -10.49
N GLU A 256 15.37 -6.30 -10.70
CA GLU A 256 16.38 -5.59 -9.92
C GLU A 256 17.12 -4.55 -10.79
N THR A 257 17.15 -4.76 -12.12
CA THR A 257 17.83 -3.91 -13.09
C THR A 257 16.92 -3.52 -14.26
N GLU A 258 17.29 -2.45 -14.97
CA GLU A 258 16.59 -2.01 -16.20
C GLU A 258 16.58 -3.11 -17.27
N SER A 259 17.67 -3.86 -17.38
CA SER A 259 17.82 -4.96 -18.36
C SER A 259 16.81 -6.06 -18.08
N GLU A 260 16.72 -6.53 -16.81
CA GLU A 260 15.74 -7.54 -16.41
C GLU A 260 14.30 -7.06 -16.65
N PHE A 261 14.03 -5.79 -16.40
CA PHE A 261 12.70 -5.23 -16.66
C PHE A 261 12.33 -5.33 -18.16
N ILE A 262 13.25 -5.00 -19.06
CA ILE A 262 13.00 -5.09 -20.52
C ILE A 262 12.78 -6.55 -20.91
N GLU A 263 13.57 -7.50 -20.39
CA GLU A 263 13.37 -8.92 -20.62
C GLU A 263 12.01 -9.42 -20.15
N ILE A 264 11.53 -8.93 -18.99
CA ILE A 264 10.20 -9.25 -18.47
C ILE A 264 9.12 -8.72 -19.41
N LEU A 265 9.24 -7.49 -19.90
CA LEU A 265 8.28 -6.93 -20.86
C LEU A 265 8.22 -7.77 -22.15
N ASP A 266 9.35 -8.21 -22.67
CA ASP A 266 9.40 -9.05 -23.88
C ASP A 266 8.75 -10.40 -23.62
N LYS A 267 9.01 -11.05 -22.50
CA LYS A 267 8.36 -12.31 -22.10
C LYS A 267 6.83 -12.15 -21.97
N ILE A 268 6.36 -11.06 -21.37
CA ILE A 268 4.92 -10.75 -21.27
C ILE A 268 4.32 -10.57 -22.67
N LYS A 269 4.96 -9.79 -23.52
CA LYS A 269 4.53 -9.51 -24.90
C LYS A 269 4.42 -10.79 -25.73
N ASN A 270 5.36 -11.71 -25.57
CA ASN A 270 5.41 -12.98 -26.27
C ASN A 270 4.48 -14.06 -25.62
N ASN A 271 3.77 -13.74 -24.55
CA ASN A 271 2.97 -14.67 -23.73
C ASN A 271 3.79 -15.85 -23.15
N GLU A 272 5.09 -15.65 -22.92
CA GLU A 272 5.98 -16.64 -22.31
C GLU A 272 5.72 -16.77 -20.80
N ILE A 273 5.30 -15.65 -20.16
CA ILE A 273 4.90 -15.61 -18.75
C ILE A 273 3.50 -15.01 -18.61
N ILE A 274 2.69 -15.61 -17.73
CA ILE A 274 1.34 -15.14 -17.42
C ILE A 274 1.19 -15.01 -15.92
N GLN A 275 0.80 -13.83 -15.46
CA GLN A 275 0.58 -13.57 -14.04
C GLN A 275 -0.82 -14.04 -13.61
N LYS A 276 -0.84 -14.92 -12.60
CA LYS A 276 -2.07 -15.27 -11.88
C LYS A 276 -2.16 -14.41 -10.62
N ASN A 277 -3.08 -13.48 -10.60
CA ASN A 277 -3.24 -12.57 -9.48
C ASN A 277 -4.08 -13.21 -8.36
N THR A 278 -3.57 -13.19 -7.15
CA THR A 278 -4.36 -13.49 -5.94
C THR A 278 -4.74 -12.16 -5.29
N ILE A 279 -6.00 -11.77 -5.47
CA ILE A 279 -6.52 -10.52 -4.92
C ILE A 279 -7.07 -10.80 -3.53
N ARG A 280 -6.66 -10.02 -2.54
CA ARG A 280 -7.20 -10.10 -1.18
C ARG A 280 -8.58 -9.43 -1.11
N ASN A 281 -9.55 -10.13 -0.55
CA ASN A 281 -10.89 -9.59 -0.37
C ASN A 281 -10.93 -8.64 0.85
N PRO A 282 -11.48 -7.42 0.73
CA PRO A 282 -11.64 -6.48 1.83
C PRO A 282 -12.35 -7.05 3.07
N LEU A 283 -13.39 -7.84 2.86
CA LEU A 283 -14.11 -8.47 3.98
C LEU A 283 -13.25 -9.50 4.72
N GLN A 284 -12.45 -10.28 3.99
CA GLN A 284 -11.51 -11.22 4.61
C GLN A 284 -10.44 -10.48 5.43
N VAL A 285 -9.88 -9.40 4.88
CA VAL A 285 -8.90 -8.57 5.61
C VAL A 285 -9.54 -7.94 6.84
N THR A 286 -10.78 -7.47 6.74
CA THR A 286 -11.54 -6.95 7.89
C THR A 286 -11.74 -8.03 8.96
N GLU A 287 -12.09 -9.26 8.57
CA GLU A 287 -12.24 -10.40 9.48
C GLU A 287 -10.93 -10.79 10.16
N GLU A 288 -9.80 -10.73 9.46
CA GLU A 288 -8.47 -10.95 10.05
C GLU A 288 -8.18 -9.95 11.18
N TYR A 289 -8.51 -8.65 10.95
CA TYR A 289 -8.39 -7.63 11.99
C TYR A 289 -9.32 -7.89 13.17
N ILE A 290 -10.60 -8.23 12.93
CA ILE A 290 -11.59 -8.52 13.97
C ILE A 290 -11.13 -9.72 14.80
N THR A 291 -10.74 -10.82 14.15
CA THR A 291 -10.25 -12.03 14.81
C THR A 291 -9.03 -11.73 15.67
N PHE A 292 -8.09 -10.93 15.16
CA PHE A 292 -6.92 -10.53 15.93
C PHE A 292 -7.30 -9.66 17.14
N PHE A 293 -8.26 -8.76 16.99
CA PHE A 293 -8.74 -7.93 18.12
C PHE A 293 -9.49 -8.76 19.18
N GLU A 294 -10.25 -9.76 18.78
CA GLU A 294 -10.89 -10.69 19.71
C GLU A 294 -9.86 -11.45 20.56
N GLN A 295 -8.74 -11.87 19.97
CA GLN A 295 -7.65 -12.55 20.68
C GLN A 295 -7.01 -11.71 21.79
N ILE A 296 -6.98 -10.39 21.63
CA ILE A 296 -6.38 -9.49 22.62
C ILE A 296 -7.36 -9.04 23.73
N LEU A 297 -8.64 -9.30 23.53
CA LEU A 297 -9.69 -9.00 24.52
C LEU A 297 -9.92 -10.16 25.51
N THR A 298 -9.51 -11.38 25.13
CA THR A 298 -9.53 -12.57 26.00
C THR A 298 -8.31 -12.64 26.91
#